data_98afda70a18f387f051ab34ed1dadbf9
#
_entry.id   98afda70a18f387f051ab34ed1dadbf9
#
_cell.length_a   1.000
_cell.length_b   1.000
_cell.length_c   1.000
_cell.angle_alpha   90.00
_cell.angle_beta   90.00
_cell.angle_gamma   90.00
#
_symmetry.space_group_name_H-M   'P 1'
#
loop_
_entity.id
_entity.type
_entity.pdbx_description
1 polymer ?
#
loop_
_entity_poly.entity_id
_entity_poly.type
_entity_poly.pdbx_seq_one_letter_code
_entity_poly.pdbx_strand_id
1 'polypeptide(L)'
;MKRKWFILPYVLVFCVINIFAQSKKPEDKFMPEWHLLFNDSIIGTNVSSALAWLQSQKLKPKKNTIVGVIDSGTDTTHLYIQKALWHNKKEKHNGKDNDKNGYKGDVLGWNFLGTSDGSFNMKSAGTEEFREFKRLYPKYKNYPTDSATIANASPEFIYYLKMKAGARIESYFKFTQYLQQQANAYEELTKRAKSAYPGKDSLRVIDIMNIDANDSLFNISVQLIAIDLMNGSKDRLWQTLVDQHNAKLNQAQTRIKSIEADKDKRLLMGDDIHNASDRFYGNPDVMCDDYFHGTFVAGIIAAQPNPENKMIGIYPTAKIMTIRAVPEGDEYDKDIASAIRYAVDNGAKIINMSFGKQTSPDADMVEDAIHYAANHDVLLVMASGNNGTDCDKKIYYPQGLDKTGKRIDNLIRVGASDINGKPGSISNYGKNSVDIFAPGLDITSLGENNGYTTSSGTSIAAPVVAGIAAIIRDYFPKLSAGQVKEILIKSVTPMNYKRVKIPGLNKKGNVATYDSLCVSGGIVNALNAVKMAQQLSSKKNK
;
A
#
# COMPACT_ATOMS: atom_id res chain seq x y z
N MET A 1 -27.06 -23.63 -39.36
CA MET A 1 -25.88 -24.44 -38.96
C MET A 1 -25.18 -23.81 -37.79
N LYS A 2 -25.16 -24.46 -36.62
CA LYS A 2 -24.49 -23.93 -35.41
C LYS A 2 -22.99 -24.16 -35.56
N ARG A 3 -22.19 -23.10 -35.73
CA ARG A 3 -20.73 -23.16 -35.70
C ARG A 3 -20.21 -23.23 -34.27
N LYS A 4 -19.48 -24.29 -33.95
CA LYS A 4 -18.71 -24.45 -32.70
C LYS A 4 -17.42 -23.65 -32.84
N TRP A 5 -17.21 -22.72 -31.89
CA TRP A 5 -15.98 -21.98 -31.76
C TRP A 5 -14.99 -22.81 -30.93
N PHE A 6 -13.83 -23.09 -31.45
CA PHE A 6 -12.71 -23.65 -30.70
C PHE A 6 -11.93 -22.48 -30.05
N ILE A 7 -11.97 -22.43 -28.76
CA ILE A 7 -11.15 -21.48 -27.95
C ILE A 7 -9.91 -22.24 -27.49
N LEU A 8 -8.74 -21.86 -27.99
CA LEU A 8 -7.47 -22.27 -27.44
C LEU A 8 -7.20 -21.38 -26.19
N PRO A 9 -6.82 -21.97 -25.03
CA PRO A 9 -6.55 -21.16 -23.85
C PRO A 9 -5.12 -20.64 -23.86
N TYR A 10 -4.91 -19.39 -24.25
CA TYR A 10 -3.71 -18.65 -23.87
C TYR A 10 -3.93 -18.07 -22.48
N VAL A 11 -3.27 -18.65 -21.48
CA VAL A 11 -3.22 -18.11 -20.12
C VAL A 11 -2.26 -16.92 -20.13
N LEU A 12 -2.78 -15.72 -20.33
CA LEU A 12 -2.10 -14.46 -20.07
C LEU A 12 -2.37 -14.09 -18.62
N VAL A 13 -1.34 -14.15 -17.79
CA VAL A 13 -1.37 -13.65 -16.41
C VAL A 13 -1.37 -12.12 -16.48
N PHE A 14 -2.55 -11.53 -16.33
CA PHE A 14 -2.72 -10.09 -16.16
C PHE A 14 -2.45 -9.72 -14.70
N CYS A 15 -1.48 -8.85 -14.46
CA CYS A 15 -1.57 -7.95 -13.31
C CYS A 15 -2.58 -6.87 -13.64
N VAL A 16 -3.81 -7.07 -13.19
CA VAL A 16 -4.89 -6.11 -13.28
C VAL A 16 -4.73 -5.13 -12.13
N ILE A 17 -4.55 -3.86 -12.45
CA ILE A 17 -4.96 -2.78 -11.57
C ILE A 17 -6.47 -2.97 -11.41
N ASN A 18 -6.90 -3.45 -10.25
CA ASN A 18 -8.31 -3.67 -9.96
C ASN A 18 -9.02 -2.33 -9.78
N ILE A 19 -9.59 -1.81 -10.86
CA ILE A 19 -10.74 -0.92 -10.77
C ILE A 19 -11.93 -1.84 -10.45
N PHE A 20 -12.38 -1.83 -9.20
CA PHE A 20 -13.52 -2.62 -8.75
C PHE A 20 -14.81 -2.13 -9.41
N ALA A 21 -15.34 -2.92 -10.35
CA ALA A 21 -16.74 -2.88 -10.69
C ALA A 21 -17.53 -3.64 -9.60
N GLN A 22 -18.31 -2.93 -8.82
CA GLN A 22 -19.20 -3.50 -7.81
C GLN A 22 -20.30 -4.33 -8.48
N SER A 23 -20.29 -5.64 -8.27
CA SER A 23 -21.49 -6.47 -8.40
C SER A 23 -22.32 -6.30 -7.12
N LYS A 24 -23.49 -5.66 -7.20
CA LYS A 24 -24.46 -5.59 -6.11
C LYS A 24 -24.88 -7.01 -5.71
N LYS A 25 -24.47 -7.46 -4.51
CA LYS A 25 -25.12 -8.52 -3.75
C LYS A 25 -26.29 -7.95 -2.93
N PRO A 26 -27.27 -8.76 -2.52
CA PRO A 26 -28.44 -8.27 -1.77
C PRO A 26 -28.00 -7.61 -0.46
N GLU A 27 -28.79 -6.65 0.01
CA GLU A 27 -28.60 -5.75 1.14
C GLU A 27 -27.92 -6.36 2.37
N ASP A 28 -26.59 -6.50 2.35
CA ASP A 28 -25.81 -6.55 3.58
C ASP A 28 -25.76 -5.11 4.10
N LYS A 29 -26.32 -4.89 5.30
CA LYS A 29 -26.28 -3.59 5.98
C LYS A 29 -24.85 -3.09 5.98
N PHE A 30 -24.56 -2.08 5.17
CA PHE A 30 -23.26 -1.38 5.18
C PHE A 30 -23.01 -0.87 6.61
N MET A 31 -21.96 -1.38 7.25
CA MET A 31 -21.56 -1.02 8.61
C MET A 31 -20.14 -0.41 8.54
N PRO A 32 -20.01 0.90 8.39
CA PRO A 32 -18.70 1.54 8.22
C PRO A 32 -17.78 1.32 9.42
N GLU A 33 -18.32 1.12 10.62
CA GLU A 33 -17.58 0.93 11.87
C GLU A 33 -17.36 -0.55 12.27
N TRP A 34 -17.64 -1.53 11.40
CA TRP A 34 -17.58 -2.94 11.78
C TRP A 34 -16.23 -3.36 12.41
N HIS A 35 -15.15 -2.76 11.96
CA HIS A 35 -13.80 -3.05 12.42
C HIS A 35 -13.55 -2.68 13.91
N LEU A 36 -14.40 -1.83 14.49
CA LEU A 36 -14.36 -1.45 15.91
C LEU A 36 -15.10 -2.43 16.82
N LEU A 37 -15.98 -3.25 16.24
CA LEU A 37 -16.93 -4.11 16.94
C LEU A 37 -16.37 -5.52 17.14
N PHE A 38 -17.02 -6.29 18.02
CA PHE A 38 -16.78 -7.72 18.18
C PHE A 38 -18.03 -8.39 18.74
N ASN A 39 -18.54 -9.42 18.04
CA ASN A 39 -19.63 -10.27 18.49
C ASN A 39 -19.59 -11.59 17.69
N ASP A 40 -20.62 -12.44 17.83
CA ASP A 40 -20.68 -13.77 17.18
C ASP A 40 -20.64 -13.70 15.64
N SER A 41 -21.06 -12.59 15.05
CA SER A 41 -21.11 -12.37 13.60
C SER A 41 -20.02 -11.44 13.05
N ILE A 42 -19.34 -10.69 13.92
CA ILE A 42 -18.33 -9.69 13.55
C ILE A 42 -17.06 -9.93 14.35
N ILE A 43 -15.98 -10.24 13.64
CA ILE A 43 -14.64 -10.42 14.22
C ILE A 43 -13.80 -9.16 13.95
N GLY A 44 -14.21 -8.05 14.54
CA GLY A 44 -13.44 -6.82 14.55
C GLY A 44 -12.49 -6.74 15.75
N THR A 45 -12.07 -5.53 16.10
CA THR A 45 -11.04 -5.26 17.11
C THR A 45 -11.52 -5.15 18.54
N ASN A 46 -12.84 -5.06 18.77
CA ASN A 46 -13.42 -4.83 20.11
C ASN A 46 -12.96 -3.50 20.78
N VAL A 47 -12.64 -2.48 19.99
CA VAL A 47 -12.18 -1.17 20.51
C VAL A 47 -13.27 -0.48 21.30
N SER A 48 -14.53 -0.54 20.86
CA SER A 48 -15.64 0.08 21.56
C SER A 48 -15.76 -0.43 23.01
N SER A 49 -15.65 -1.75 23.19
CA SER A 49 -15.67 -2.36 24.54
C SER A 49 -14.39 -2.04 25.33
N ALA A 50 -13.24 -1.91 24.67
CA ALA A 50 -11.98 -1.54 25.33
C ALA A 50 -12.07 -0.14 25.94
N LEU A 51 -12.55 0.84 25.19
CA LEU A 51 -12.70 2.21 25.66
C LEU A 51 -13.75 2.31 26.77
N ALA A 52 -14.90 1.63 26.64
CA ALA A 52 -15.91 1.53 27.68
C ALA A 52 -15.35 0.91 28.99
N TRP A 53 -14.55 -0.16 28.85
CA TRP A 53 -13.91 -0.79 29.99
C TRP A 53 -12.89 0.13 30.68
N LEU A 54 -12.02 0.81 29.94
CA LEU A 54 -11.07 1.80 30.49
C LEU A 54 -11.81 2.90 31.29
N GLN A 55 -12.93 3.38 30.75
CA GLN A 55 -13.79 4.35 31.45
C GLN A 55 -14.40 3.75 32.75
N SER A 56 -14.89 2.51 32.71
CA SER A 56 -15.45 1.83 33.90
C SER A 56 -14.41 1.66 35.02
N GLN A 57 -13.12 1.46 34.65
CA GLN A 57 -12.00 1.39 35.56
C GLN A 57 -11.53 2.79 36.04
N LYS A 58 -12.23 3.88 35.64
CA LYS A 58 -11.86 5.28 35.93
C LYS A 58 -10.42 5.64 35.49
N LEU A 59 -9.88 4.91 34.51
CA LEU A 59 -8.59 5.21 33.91
C LEU A 59 -8.74 6.41 32.97
N LYS A 60 -7.74 7.29 32.97
CA LYS A 60 -7.69 8.46 32.08
C LYS A 60 -6.46 8.36 31.19
N PRO A 61 -6.54 8.83 29.93
CA PRO A 61 -5.37 8.98 29.08
C PRO A 61 -4.39 9.96 29.74
N LYS A 62 -3.10 9.69 29.64
CA LYS A 62 -2.06 10.46 30.32
C LYS A 62 -1.30 11.40 29.40
N LYS A 63 -1.27 11.07 28.11
CA LYS A 63 -0.60 11.84 27.05
C LYS A 63 -1.38 11.69 25.77
N ASN A 64 -1.29 12.66 24.88
CA ASN A 64 -1.78 12.48 23.51
C ASN A 64 -0.65 11.78 22.73
N THR A 65 -0.76 10.46 22.59
CA THR A 65 0.25 9.66 21.89
C THR A 65 0.40 10.12 20.45
N ILE A 66 1.64 10.45 20.06
CA ILE A 66 1.97 10.85 18.69
C ILE A 66 2.21 9.57 17.86
N VAL A 67 1.49 9.46 16.74
CA VAL A 67 1.65 8.41 15.74
C VAL A 67 2.22 9.07 14.48
N GLY A 68 3.46 8.74 14.13
CA GLY A 68 4.04 9.10 12.83
C GLY A 68 3.40 8.25 11.74
N VAL A 69 2.79 8.88 10.76
CA VAL A 69 2.25 8.22 9.57
C VAL A 69 3.22 8.47 8.42
N ILE A 70 4.07 7.49 8.14
CA ILE A 70 4.97 7.50 6.98
C ILE A 70 4.19 6.94 5.80
N ASP A 71 3.82 7.81 4.85
CA ASP A 71 2.92 7.47 3.76
C ASP A 71 3.07 8.46 2.59
N SER A 72 2.06 8.54 1.72
CA SER A 72 2.04 9.43 0.55
C SER A 72 1.76 10.91 0.88
N GLY A 73 1.49 11.24 2.14
CA GLY A 73 1.04 12.54 2.63
C GLY A 73 -0.34 12.45 3.28
N THR A 74 -0.91 13.59 3.70
CA THR A 74 -2.23 13.63 4.34
C THR A 74 -2.95 14.92 3.97
N ASP A 75 -4.24 14.84 3.65
CA ASP A 75 -5.10 16.02 3.53
C ASP A 75 -5.26 16.71 4.90
N THR A 76 -4.42 17.70 5.13
CA THR A 76 -4.43 18.47 6.39
C THR A 76 -5.63 19.40 6.51
N THR A 77 -6.43 19.55 5.46
CA THR A 77 -7.64 20.37 5.42
C THR A 77 -8.92 19.57 5.67
N HIS A 78 -8.83 18.23 5.65
CA HIS A 78 -9.99 17.36 5.84
C HIS A 78 -10.60 17.56 7.23
N LEU A 79 -11.90 17.90 7.28
CA LEU A 79 -12.61 18.31 8.51
C LEU A 79 -12.47 17.33 9.68
N TYR A 80 -12.44 16.05 9.39
CA TYR A 80 -12.41 14.99 10.42
C TYR A 80 -11.01 14.52 10.80
N ILE A 81 -9.92 15.14 10.30
CA ILE A 81 -8.56 14.84 10.76
C ILE A 81 -7.87 16.04 11.43
N GLN A 82 -8.29 17.28 11.13
CA GLN A 82 -7.62 18.50 11.59
C GLN A 82 -7.32 18.52 13.09
N LYS A 83 -8.29 18.12 13.92
CA LYS A 83 -8.12 18.08 15.39
C LYS A 83 -7.12 17.02 15.85
N ALA A 84 -6.88 15.99 15.05
CA ALA A 84 -5.93 14.94 15.33
C ALA A 84 -4.52 15.25 14.82
N LEU A 85 -4.32 16.25 13.96
CA LEU A 85 -2.99 16.58 13.46
C LEU A 85 -2.06 16.94 14.63
N TRP A 86 -0.83 16.43 14.54
CA TRP A 86 0.27 16.85 15.38
C TRP A 86 0.75 18.23 14.94
N HIS A 87 1.15 19.04 15.90
CA HIS A 87 1.75 20.35 15.65
C HIS A 87 3.09 20.44 16.37
N ASN A 88 4.15 20.73 15.64
CA ASN A 88 5.42 21.13 16.20
C ASN A 88 5.26 22.52 16.85
N LYS A 89 5.09 22.54 18.17
CA LYS A 89 4.84 23.79 18.93
C LYS A 89 6.01 24.76 18.92
N LYS A 90 7.18 24.31 18.53
CA LYS A 90 8.40 25.13 18.46
C LYS A 90 8.55 25.82 17.11
N GLU A 91 7.89 25.26 16.05
CA GLU A 91 7.93 25.79 14.71
C GLU A 91 6.86 26.85 14.45
N LYS A 92 7.16 27.74 13.50
CA LYS A 92 6.26 28.81 13.03
C LYS A 92 6.26 28.85 11.51
N HIS A 93 5.16 29.30 10.93
CA HIS A 93 5.05 29.54 9.47
C HIS A 93 5.84 30.80 9.06
N ASN A 94 7.16 30.81 9.22
CA ASN A 94 8.02 31.95 8.92
C ASN A 94 9.24 31.59 8.02
N GLY A 95 9.27 30.36 7.48
CA GLY A 95 10.35 29.87 6.61
C GLY A 95 11.70 29.66 7.31
N LYS A 96 11.71 29.65 8.66
CA LYS A 96 12.91 29.39 9.47
C LYS A 96 12.76 28.07 10.19
N ASP A 97 13.88 27.43 10.48
CA ASP A 97 14.00 26.32 11.42
C ASP A 97 14.10 26.93 12.83
N ASN A 98 12.96 26.96 13.54
CA ASN A 98 12.87 27.66 14.83
C ASN A 98 13.34 26.77 15.99
N ASP A 99 13.26 25.46 15.88
CA ASP A 99 13.73 24.52 16.92
C ASP A 99 15.10 23.91 16.61
N LYS A 100 15.70 24.28 15.48
CA LYS A 100 17.04 23.87 15.04
C LYS A 100 17.19 22.35 14.89
N ASN A 101 16.12 21.70 14.43
CA ASN A 101 16.11 20.26 14.18
C ASN A 101 16.59 19.90 12.75
N GLY A 102 16.86 20.90 11.89
CA GLY A 102 17.28 20.75 10.50
C GLY A 102 16.14 20.78 9.47
N TYR A 103 14.86 20.90 9.91
CA TYR A 103 13.68 20.86 9.08
C TYR A 103 12.88 22.17 9.18
N LYS A 104 13.03 23.05 8.19
CA LYS A 104 12.46 24.40 8.21
C LYS A 104 10.94 24.38 8.05
N GLY A 105 10.21 24.81 9.08
CA GLY A 105 8.76 24.98 9.00
C GLY A 105 7.98 23.67 9.07
N ASP A 106 8.50 22.64 9.67
CA ASP A 106 7.90 21.32 9.87
C ASP A 106 6.75 21.32 10.89
N VAL A 107 5.78 22.22 10.70
CA VAL A 107 4.69 22.47 11.66
C VAL A 107 3.77 21.25 11.81
N LEU A 108 3.49 20.51 10.72
CA LEU A 108 2.59 19.33 10.73
C LEU A 108 3.31 18.02 10.46
N GLY A 109 4.60 18.11 10.09
CA GLY A 109 5.40 16.99 9.67
C GLY A 109 6.36 17.38 8.54
N TRP A 110 6.80 16.41 7.73
CA TRP A 110 7.82 16.64 6.71
C TRP A 110 7.62 15.81 5.45
N ASN A 111 8.02 16.37 4.31
CA ASN A 111 8.01 15.74 3.00
C ASN A 111 9.44 15.43 2.53
N PHE A 112 9.81 14.16 2.52
CA PHE A 112 11.10 13.65 2.03
C PHE A 112 11.14 13.43 0.51
N LEU A 113 10.06 13.73 -0.21
CA LEU A 113 9.94 13.53 -1.66
C LEU A 113 9.95 14.85 -2.44
N GLY A 114 10.52 15.90 -1.87
CA GLY A 114 10.55 17.22 -2.49
C GLY A 114 11.91 17.91 -2.42
N THR A 115 12.11 18.92 -3.26
CA THR A 115 13.26 19.84 -3.16
C THR A 115 13.09 20.77 -1.96
N SER A 116 14.19 21.25 -1.41
CA SER A 116 14.18 22.13 -0.23
C SER A 116 13.51 23.50 -0.47
N ASP A 117 13.44 23.92 -1.74
CA ASP A 117 12.76 25.15 -2.18
C ASP A 117 11.28 24.93 -2.55
N GLY A 118 10.81 23.69 -2.54
CA GLY A 118 9.43 23.32 -2.90
C GLY A 118 9.13 23.37 -4.41
N SER A 119 10.14 23.60 -5.26
CA SER A 119 9.93 23.72 -6.71
C SER A 119 9.58 22.40 -7.39
N PHE A 120 9.89 21.27 -6.74
CA PHE A 120 9.58 19.94 -7.21
C PHE A 120 9.16 19.03 -6.05
N ASN A 121 8.09 18.30 -6.24
CA ASN A 121 7.67 17.20 -5.38
C ASN A 121 7.49 15.94 -6.22
N MET A 122 8.19 14.86 -5.86
CA MET A 122 8.11 13.59 -6.57
C MET A 122 6.75 12.93 -6.32
N LYS A 123 6.05 12.57 -7.40
CA LYS A 123 4.76 11.86 -7.35
C LYS A 123 4.92 10.36 -7.51
N SER A 124 5.76 9.93 -8.46
CA SER A 124 5.93 8.53 -8.82
C SER A 124 7.41 8.18 -8.93
N ALA A 125 7.78 7.01 -8.42
CA ALA A 125 9.15 6.47 -8.48
C ALA A 125 9.25 5.16 -9.30
N GLY A 126 8.13 4.56 -9.68
CA GLY A 126 8.11 3.20 -10.24
C GLY A 126 8.53 2.13 -9.21
N THR A 127 8.73 0.89 -9.67
CA THR A 127 9.19 -0.19 -8.77
C THR A 127 10.70 -0.15 -8.60
N GLU A 128 11.21 -0.65 -7.47
CA GLU A 128 12.65 -0.73 -7.20
C GLU A 128 13.38 -1.55 -8.26
N GLU A 129 12.79 -2.67 -8.67
CA GLU A 129 13.38 -3.49 -9.73
C GLU A 129 13.52 -2.73 -11.04
N PHE A 130 12.58 -1.82 -11.35
CA PHE A 130 12.67 -1.01 -12.56
C PHE A 130 13.77 0.06 -12.44
N ARG A 131 13.92 0.70 -11.28
CA ARG A 131 14.98 1.69 -11.02
C ARG A 131 16.36 1.05 -11.13
N GLU A 132 16.57 -0.07 -10.47
CA GLU A 132 17.82 -0.83 -10.50
C GLU A 132 18.13 -1.41 -11.88
N PHE A 133 17.11 -1.87 -12.59
CA PHE A 133 17.26 -2.28 -13.99
C PHE A 133 17.75 -1.10 -14.85
N LYS A 134 17.12 0.08 -14.74
CA LYS A 134 17.53 1.28 -15.49
C LYS A 134 18.98 1.69 -15.17
N ARG A 135 19.35 1.69 -13.90
CA ARG A 135 20.70 2.03 -13.44
C ARG A 135 21.78 1.14 -14.10
N LEU A 136 21.49 -0.14 -14.24
CA LEU A 136 22.44 -1.13 -14.79
C LEU A 136 22.31 -1.34 -16.30
N TYR A 137 21.22 -0.87 -16.92
CA TYR A 137 20.91 -1.08 -18.33
C TYR A 137 22.01 -0.57 -19.27
N PRO A 138 22.59 0.64 -19.12
CA PRO A 138 23.65 1.13 -20.01
C PRO A 138 24.86 0.19 -20.07
N LYS A 139 25.20 -0.46 -18.94
CA LYS A 139 26.32 -1.39 -18.82
C LYS A 139 26.04 -2.75 -19.46
N TYR A 140 24.81 -3.26 -19.31
CA TYR A 140 24.50 -4.66 -19.60
C TYR A 140 23.53 -4.88 -20.77
N LYS A 141 23.00 -3.83 -21.42
CA LYS A 141 22.01 -3.98 -22.49
C LYS A 141 22.46 -4.86 -23.67
N ASN A 142 23.75 -4.87 -23.99
CA ASN A 142 24.33 -5.63 -25.09
C ASN A 142 25.12 -6.87 -24.58
N TYR A 143 25.04 -7.19 -23.29
CA TYR A 143 25.76 -8.33 -22.73
C TYR A 143 25.08 -9.64 -23.15
N PRO A 144 25.83 -10.67 -23.61
CA PRO A 144 25.24 -11.95 -24.00
C PRO A 144 24.49 -12.61 -22.84
N THR A 145 23.37 -13.25 -23.17
CA THR A 145 22.51 -13.96 -22.20
C THR A 145 22.40 -15.46 -22.48
N ASP A 146 23.39 -16.02 -23.18
CA ASP A 146 23.50 -17.45 -23.39
C ASP A 146 23.91 -18.19 -22.10
N SER A 147 23.68 -19.50 -22.05
CA SER A 147 23.90 -20.32 -20.87
C SER A 147 25.35 -20.31 -20.38
N ALA A 148 26.34 -20.22 -21.29
CA ALA A 148 27.76 -20.20 -20.94
C ALA A 148 28.15 -18.87 -20.28
N THR A 149 27.65 -17.75 -20.82
CA THR A 149 27.83 -16.42 -20.23
C THR A 149 27.18 -16.32 -18.85
N ILE A 150 25.95 -16.84 -18.68
CA ILE A 150 25.26 -16.82 -17.38
C ILE A 150 26.00 -17.68 -16.35
N ALA A 151 26.53 -18.85 -16.72
CA ALA A 151 27.26 -19.74 -15.80
C ALA A 151 28.53 -19.09 -15.21
N ASN A 152 29.15 -18.13 -15.93
CA ASN A 152 30.36 -17.42 -15.54
C ASN A 152 30.11 -15.94 -15.19
N ALA A 153 28.85 -15.56 -14.97
CA ALA A 153 28.45 -14.17 -14.81
C ALA A 153 28.91 -13.58 -13.47
N SER A 154 29.23 -12.28 -13.48
CA SER A 154 29.48 -11.54 -12.26
C SER A 154 28.20 -11.45 -11.39
N PRO A 155 28.32 -11.32 -10.06
CA PRO A 155 27.17 -11.10 -9.18
C PRO A 155 26.30 -9.91 -9.60
N GLU A 156 26.91 -8.83 -10.10
CA GLU A 156 26.19 -7.65 -10.58
C GLU A 156 25.38 -7.94 -11.85
N PHE A 157 25.90 -8.76 -12.79
CA PHE A 157 25.13 -9.15 -13.97
C PHE A 157 23.96 -10.06 -13.62
N ILE A 158 24.14 -11.01 -12.68
CA ILE A 158 23.02 -11.82 -12.15
C ILE A 158 21.98 -10.93 -11.47
N TYR A 159 22.42 -9.93 -10.70
CA TYR A 159 21.51 -8.94 -10.11
C TYR A 159 20.75 -8.16 -11.19
N TYR A 160 21.43 -7.68 -12.25
CA TYR A 160 20.76 -7.04 -13.38
C TYR A 160 19.68 -7.91 -14.02
N LEU A 161 19.97 -9.19 -14.26
CA LEU A 161 18.97 -10.14 -14.83
C LEU A 161 17.79 -10.34 -13.88
N LYS A 162 18.03 -10.42 -12.58
CA LYS A 162 16.98 -10.49 -11.56
C LYS A 162 16.11 -9.22 -11.58
N MET A 163 16.72 -8.03 -11.66
CA MET A 163 16.00 -6.76 -11.73
C MET A 163 15.19 -6.64 -13.03
N LYS A 164 15.78 -7.03 -14.17
CA LYS A 164 15.08 -7.10 -15.47
C LYS A 164 13.84 -7.99 -15.40
N ALA A 165 13.95 -9.16 -14.77
CA ALA A 165 12.85 -10.10 -14.60
C ALA A 165 11.79 -9.54 -13.64
N GLY A 166 12.18 -8.99 -12.50
CA GLY A 166 11.30 -8.35 -11.50
C GLY A 166 10.54 -7.16 -12.07
N ALA A 167 11.20 -6.30 -12.83
CA ALA A 167 10.61 -5.19 -13.55
C ALA A 167 9.70 -5.63 -14.72
N ARG A 168 9.66 -6.94 -15.04
CA ARG A 168 8.85 -7.53 -16.11
C ARG A 168 9.07 -6.91 -17.49
N ILE A 169 10.30 -6.50 -17.78
CA ILE A 169 10.64 -5.73 -19.00
C ILE A 169 10.21 -6.46 -20.27
N GLU A 170 10.48 -7.75 -20.38
CA GLU A 170 10.11 -8.53 -21.57
C GLU A 170 8.58 -8.65 -21.73
N SER A 171 7.86 -8.77 -20.62
CA SER A 171 6.39 -8.77 -20.64
C SER A 171 5.84 -7.42 -21.08
N TYR A 172 6.47 -6.32 -20.66
CA TYR A 172 6.10 -4.97 -21.10
C TYR A 172 6.33 -4.77 -22.60
N PHE A 173 7.45 -5.22 -23.15
CA PHE A 173 7.69 -5.17 -24.59
C PHE A 173 6.63 -5.94 -25.37
N LYS A 174 6.35 -7.19 -24.99
CA LYS A 174 5.31 -8.01 -25.61
C LYS A 174 3.92 -7.37 -25.51
N PHE A 175 3.61 -6.82 -24.34
CA PHE A 175 2.33 -6.12 -24.11
C PHE A 175 2.21 -4.87 -24.98
N THR A 176 3.27 -4.08 -25.12
CA THR A 176 3.26 -2.90 -25.99
C THR A 176 3.09 -3.27 -27.46
N GLN A 177 3.75 -4.35 -27.91
CA GLN A 177 3.54 -4.88 -29.27
C GLN A 177 2.09 -5.34 -29.49
N TYR A 178 1.50 -6.00 -28.49
CA TYR A 178 0.08 -6.40 -28.55
C TYR A 178 -0.85 -5.18 -28.62
N LEU A 179 -0.62 -4.16 -27.79
CA LEU A 179 -1.39 -2.91 -27.85
C LEU A 179 -1.24 -2.22 -29.22
N GLN A 180 -0.05 -2.27 -29.82
CA GLN A 180 0.15 -1.70 -31.18
C GLN A 180 -0.65 -2.48 -32.23
N GLN A 181 -0.72 -3.81 -32.14
CA GLN A 181 -1.57 -4.63 -33.03
C GLN A 181 -3.05 -4.30 -32.86
N GLN A 182 -3.50 -4.09 -31.60
CA GLN A 182 -4.87 -3.65 -31.34
C GLN A 182 -5.14 -2.24 -31.90
N ALA A 183 -4.19 -1.29 -31.79
CA ALA A 183 -4.34 0.04 -32.39
C ALA A 183 -4.56 -0.04 -33.90
N ASN A 184 -3.77 -0.85 -34.59
CA ASN A 184 -3.94 -1.10 -36.02
C ASN A 184 -5.34 -1.71 -36.33
N ALA A 185 -5.83 -2.61 -35.46
CA ALA A 185 -7.18 -3.17 -35.59
C ALA A 185 -8.28 -2.11 -35.39
N TYR A 186 -8.13 -1.23 -34.42
CA TYR A 186 -9.05 -0.09 -34.21
C TYR A 186 -9.08 0.83 -35.43
N GLU A 187 -7.92 1.13 -36.02
CA GLU A 187 -7.82 1.96 -37.22
C GLU A 187 -8.53 1.30 -38.41
N GLU A 188 -8.27 0.02 -38.66
CA GLU A 188 -8.91 -0.75 -39.76
C GLU A 188 -10.43 -0.79 -39.60
N LEU A 189 -10.92 -1.11 -38.39
CA LEU A 189 -12.37 -1.16 -38.13
C LEU A 189 -13.01 0.22 -38.23
N THR A 190 -12.32 1.27 -37.80
CA THR A 190 -12.79 2.66 -37.95
C THR A 190 -12.93 3.04 -39.42
N LYS A 191 -11.94 2.70 -40.24
CA LYS A 191 -11.96 2.94 -41.69
C LYS A 191 -13.15 2.25 -42.36
N ARG A 192 -13.37 0.97 -42.02
CA ARG A 192 -14.50 0.19 -42.58
C ARG A 192 -15.84 0.75 -42.13
N ALA A 193 -15.97 1.11 -40.87
CA ALA A 193 -17.21 1.69 -40.35
C ALA A 193 -17.55 3.02 -41.03
N LYS A 194 -16.57 3.89 -41.25
CA LYS A 194 -16.77 5.12 -42.00
C LYS A 194 -17.23 4.87 -43.46
N SER A 195 -16.73 3.81 -44.07
CA SER A 195 -17.14 3.39 -45.43
C SER A 195 -18.54 2.78 -45.43
N ALA A 196 -18.91 1.99 -44.42
CA ALA A 196 -20.21 1.33 -44.31
C ALA A 196 -21.33 2.31 -43.92
N TYR A 197 -20.99 3.38 -43.16
CA TYR A 197 -21.94 4.36 -42.65
C TYR A 197 -21.53 5.79 -43.05
N PRO A 198 -21.53 6.13 -44.37
CA PRO A 198 -21.13 7.46 -44.81
C PRO A 198 -22.10 8.52 -44.27
N GLY A 199 -21.55 9.59 -43.69
CA GLY A 199 -22.34 10.68 -43.12
C GLY A 199 -22.83 10.46 -41.68
N LYS A 200 -22.45 9.38 -41.02
CA LYS A 200 -22.76 9.19 -39.59
C LYS A 200 -21.72 9.91 -38.73
N ASP A 201 -22.15 10.98 -38.04
CA ASP A 201 -21.25 11.84 -37.23
C ASP A 201 -20.61 11.11 -36.05
N SER A 202 -21.31 10.13 -35.47
CA SER A 202 -20.85 9.40 -34.28
C SER A 202 -21.06 7.90 -34.43
N LEU A 203 -19.99 7.16 -34.58
CA LEU A 203 -20.02 5.71 -34.60
C LEU A 203 -20.16 5.15 -33.18
N ARG A 204 -20.89 4.05 -33.05
CA ARG A 204 -21.05 3.29 -31.80
C ARG A 204 -20.46 1.88 -31.96
N VAL A 205 -20.22 1.19 -30.86
CA VAL A 205 -19.72 -0.20 -30.87
C VAL A 205 -20.64 -1.12 -31.69
N ILE A 206 -21.95 -0.96 -31.58
CA ILE A 206 -22.92 -1.74 -32.36
C ILE A 206 -22.74 -1.57 -33.86
N ASP A 207 -22.33 -0.40 -34.33
CA ASP A 207 -22.10 -0.15 -35.75
C ASP A 207 -20.93 -0.98 -36.26
N ILE A 208 -19.86 -1.09 -35.47
CA ILE A 208 -18.71 -1.94 -35.79
C ILE A 208 -19.11 -3.42 -35.85
N MET A 209 -19.92 -3.86 -34.87
CA MET A 209 -20.38 -5.24 -34.77
C MET A 209 -21.32 -5.64 -35.93
N ASN A 210 -22.01 -4.70 -36.55
CA ASN A 210 -22.96 -4.90 -37.65
C ASN A 210 -22.33 -4.71 -39.03
N ILE A 211 -21.04 -4.48 -39.15
CA ILE A 211 -20.36 -4.41 -40.45
C ILE A 211 -20.45 -5.78 -41.12
N ASP A 212 -21.03 -5.84 -42.28
CA ASP A 212 -21.07 -7.05 -43.12
C ASP A 212 -19.75 -7.16 -43.90
N ALA A 213 -18.76 -7.77 -43.28
CA ALA A 213 -17.47 -8.05 -43.88
C ALA A 213 -17.01 -9.45 -43.49
N ASN A 214 -16.52 -10.22 -44.47
CA ASN A 214 -16.10 -11.60 -44.27
C ASN A 214 -14.71 -11.89 -44.82
N ASP A 215 -13.80 -10.92 -44.72
CA ASP A 215 -12.41 -11.11 -45.09
C ASP A 215 -11.52 -11.36 -43.84
N SER A 216 -10.33 -11.90 -44.10
CA SER A 216 -9.41 -12.29 -43.03
C SER A 216 -8.96 -11.11 -42.16
N LEU A 217 -8.75 -9.93 -42.75
CA LEU A 217 -8.26 -8.75 -42.03
C LEU A 217 -9.32 -8.21 -41.06
N PHE A 218 -10.58 -8.15 -41.48
CA PHE A 218 -11.68 -7.78 -40.61
C PHE A 218 -11.83 -8.78 -39.45
N ASN A 219 -11.81 -10.08 -39.73
CA ASN A 219 -11.95 -11.11 -38.71
C ASN A 219 -10.80 -11.07 -37.69
N ILE A 220 -9.55 -10.87 -38.13
CA ILE A 220 -8.40 -10.72 -37.25
C ILE A 220 -8.55 -9.44 -36.37
N SER A 221 -8.96 -8.32 -36.99
CA SER A 221 -9.15 -7.06 -36.25
C SER A 221 -10.23 -7.19 -35.20
N VAL A 222 -11.36 -7.82 -35.49
CA VAL A 222 -12.42 -8.09 -34.49
C VAL A 222 -11.90 -9.01 -33.37
N GLN A 223 -11.12 -10.04 -33.71
CA GLN A 223 -10.57 -10.97 -32.72
C GLN A 223 -9.60 -10.25 -31.75
N LEU A 224 -8.74 -9.38 -32.26
CA LEU A 224 -7.77 -8.63 -31.47
C LEU A 224 -8.41 -7.74 -30.38
N ILE A 225 -9.60 -7.18 -30.67
CA ILE A 225 -10.32 -6.29 -29.76
C ILE A 225 -11.63 -6.89 -29.23
N ALA A 226 -11.82 -8.21 -29.37
CA ALA A 226 -13.08 -8.89 -29.01
C ALA A 226 -13.52 -8.65 -27.56
N ILE A 227 -12.56 -8.61 -26.62
CA ILE A 227 -12.83 -8.34 -25.21
C ILE A 227 -13.40 -6.92 -25.04
N ASP A 228 -12.83 -5.94 -25.71
CA ASP A 228 -13.27 -4.55 -25.64
C ASP A 228 -14.66 -4.36 -26.29
N LEU A 229 -14.94 -5.11 -27.36
CA LEU A 229 -16.27 -5.12 -28.01
C LEU A 229 -17.35 -5.76 -27.13
N MET A 230 -17.01 -6.79 -26.37
CA MET A 230 -17.95 -7.54 -25.52
C MET A 230 -18.19 -6.86 -24.17
N ASN A 231 -17.24 -6.09 -23.66
CA ASN A 231 -17.35 -5.44 -22.35
C ASN A 231 -18.16 -4.14 -22.42
N GLY A 232 -19.22 -4.03 -21.62
CA GLY A 232 -20.05 -2.83 -21.47
C GLY A 232 -21.14 -2.68 -22.53
N SER A 233 -21.77 -1.50 -22.60
CA SER A 233 -22.90 -1.22 -23.51
C SER A 233 -22.45 -1.18 -24.97
N LYS A 234 -23.23 -1.79 -25.85
CA LYS A 234 -23.03 -1.72 -27.31
C LYS A 234 -23.31 -0.31 -27.89
N ASP A 235 -24.03 0.51 -27.14
CA ASP A 235 -24.33 1.89 -27.53
C ASP A 235 -23.23 2.89 -27.18
N ARG A 236 -22.11 2.43 -26.62
CA ARG A 236 -20.94 3.29 -26.34
C ARG A 236 -20.42 3.92 -27.63
N LEU A 237 -19.93 5.15 -27.50
CA LEU A 237 -19.24 5.81 -28.60
C LEU A 237 -17.94 5.03 -28.94
N TRP A 238 -17.78 4.73 -30.23
CA TRP A 238 -16.60 4.04 -30.74
C TRP A 238 -15.31 4.84 -30.45
N GLN A 239 -15.34 6.16 -30.64
CA GLN A 239 -14.20 7.03 -30.40
C GLN A 239 -13.69 6.94 -28.95
N THR A 240 -14.58 6.79 -27.98
CA THR A 240 -14.20 6.63 -26.56
C THR A 240 -13.34 5.37 -26.36
N LEU A 241 -13.63 4.26 -27.03
CA LEU A 241 -12.80 3.06 -26.95
C LEU A 241 -11.44 3.28 -27.60
N VAL A 242 -11.43 3.92 -28.76
CA VAL A 242 -10.20 4.25 -29.50
C VAL A 242 -9.30 5.13 -28.62
N ASP A 243 -9.86 6.17 -28.00
CA ASP A 243 -9.10 7.10 -27.15
C ASP A 243 -8.55 6.41 -25.89
N GLN A 244 -9.37 5.58 -25.23
CA GLN A 244 -8.94 4.80 -24.07
C GLN A 244 -7.82 3.82 -24.44
N HIS A 245 -7.90 3.18 -25.61
CA HIS A 245 -6.85 2.29 -26.09
C HIS A 245 -5.57 3.06 -26.40
N ASN A 246 -5.66 4.18 -27.11
CA ASN A 246 -4.51 5.01 -27.45
C ASN A 246 -3.82 5.57 -26.20
N ALA A 247 -4.56 5.93 -25.16
CA ALA A 247 -4.00 6.34 -23.88
C ALA A 247 -3.17 5.21 -23.25
N LYS A 248 -3.68 3.96 -23.24
CA LYS A 248 -2.93 2.78 -22.74
C LYS A 248 -1.67 2.51 -23.54
N LEU A 249 -1.76 2.59 -24.87
CA LEU A 249 -0.61 2.39 -25.76
C LEU A 249 0.47 3.45 -25.52
N ASN A 250 0.07 4.73 -25.44
CA ASN A 250 1.00 5.83 -25.16
C ASN A 250 1.68 5.67 -23.81
N GLN A 251 0.95 5.25 -22.77
CA GLN A 251 1.53 4.96 -21.46
C GLN A 251 2.56 3.82 -21.53
N ALA A 252 2.24 2.72 -22.23
CA ALA A 252 3.16 1.60 -22.39
C ALA A 252 4.41 1.98 -23.19
N GLN A 253 4.26 2.74 -24.28
CA GLN A 253 5.38 3.23 -25.08
C GLN A 253 6.27 4.22 -24.30
N THR A 254 5.66 5.12 -23.52
CA THR A 254 6.39 6.07 -22.66
C THR A 254 7.25 5.31 -21.65
N ARG A 255 6.72 4.27 -21.01
CA ARG A 255 7.50 3.44 -20.07
C ARG A 255 8.71 2.77 -20.75
N ILE A 256 8.54 2.25 -21.97
CA ILE A 256 9.68 1.67 -22.71
C ILE A 256 10.71 2.74 -23.09
N LYS A 257 10.26 3.88 -23.58
CA LYS A 257 11.16 5.02 -23.92
C LYS A 257 11.93 5.51 -22.69
N SER A 258 11.31 5.49 -21.51
CA SER A 258 11.95 5.94 -20.26
C SER A 258 13.15 5.08 -19.84
N ILE A 259 13.30 3.86 -20.38
CA ILE A 259 14.46 3.00 -20.08
C ILE A 259 15.77 3.68 -20.54
N GLU A 260 15.76 4.37 -21.68
CA GLU A 260 16.96 5.00 -22.25
C GLU A 260 17.01 6.52 -22.05
N ALA A 261 15.86 7.18 -22.03
CA ALA A 261 15.78 8.64 -22.23
C ALA A 261 15.63 9.45 -20.94
N ASP A 262 15.06 8.91 -19.87
CA ASP A 262 14.75 9.70 -18.70
C ASP A 262 15.89 9.69 -17.69
N LYS A 263 16.45 10.87 -17.42
CA LYS A 263 17.19 11.09 -16.19
C LYS A 263 16.24 10.85 -15.01
N ASP A 264 16.72 10.15 -14.01
CA ASP A 264 15.94 9.95 -12.79
C ASP A 264 15.59 11.33 -12.21
N LYS A 265 14.27 11.62 -12.13
CA LYS A 265 13.79 12.88 -11.56
C LYS A 265 14.17 13.04 -10.09
N ARG A 266 14.50 11.95 -9.41
CA ARG A 266 15.06 11.97 -8.06
C ARG A 266 16.30 12.84 -7.96
N LEU A 267 17.13 12.91 -9.02
CA LEU A 267 18.32 13.75 -9.08
C LEU A 267 18.03 15.25 -8.90
N LEU A 268 16.78 15.70 -9.17
CA LEU A 268 16.37 17.08 -8.93
C LEU A 268 16.37 17.45 -7.45
N MET A 269 16.25 16.47 -6.57
CA MET A 269 16.25 16.71 -5.12
C MET A 269 17.64 17.01 -4.56
N GLY A 270 18.69 16.62 -5.28
CA GLY A 270 20.08 16.95 -4.97
C GLY A 270 20.67 16.19 -3.78
N ASP A 271 19.94 15.20 -3.24
CA ASP A 271 20.41 14.37 -2.15
C ASP A 271 21.10 13.08 -2.66
N ASP A 272 21.95 12.50 -1.82
CA ASP A 272 22.59 11.20 -2.08
C ASP A 272 21.75 10.06 -1.48
N ILE A 273 21.06 9.31 -2.37
CA ILE A 273 20.14 8.22 -1.97
C ILE A 273 20.83 7.04 -1.26
N HIS A 274 22.14 6.92 -1.33
CA HIS A 274 22.93 5.88 -0.68
C HIS A 274 23.62 6.35 0.61
N ASN A 275 23.38 7.59 1.03
CA ASN A 275 24.01 8.19 2.21
C ASN A 275 22.99 8.48 3.32
N ALA A 276 22.94 7.62 4.36
CA ALA A 276 22.05 7.79 5.52
C ALA A 276 22.30 9.08 6.32
N SER A 277 23.50 9.66 6.24
CA SER A 277 23.85 10.90 6.97
C SER A 277 23.31 12.15 6.29
N ASP A 278 23.02 12.08 4.98
CA ASP A 278 22.41 13.16 4.21
C ASP A 278 20.89 13.14 4.37
N ARG A 279 20.38 13.46 5.56
CA ARG A 279 18.97 13.34 5.94
C ARG A 279 18.18 14.66 6.02
N PHE A 280 18.85 15.80 5.86
CA PHE A 280 18.24 17.13 5.98
C PHE A 280 17.89 17.73 4.63
N TYR A 281 17.00 17.08 3.89
CA TYR A 281 16.46 17.48 2.59
C TYR A 281 14.93 17.45 2.63
N GLY A 282 14.28 17.87 1.56
CA GLY A 282 12.82 17.92 1.49
C GLY A 282 12.24 19.28 1.86
N ASN A 283 10.95 19.33 2.15
CA ASN A 283 10.21 20.54 2.43
C ASN A 283 8.97 20.26 3.32
N PRO A 284 8.30 21.29 3.89
CA PRO A 284 7.15 21.11 4.78
C PRO A 284 5.82 20.80 4.08
N ASP A 285 5.77 20.66 2.75
CA ASP A 285 4.55 20.37 2.01
C ASP A 285 4.16 18.89 2.14
N VAL A 286 3.38 18.58 3.16
CA VAL A 286 2.88 17.23 3.46
C VAL A 286 1.57 16.90 2.74
N MET A 287 1.02 17.85 1.95
CA MET A 287 -0.21 17.72 1.20
C MET A 287 0.04 17.94 -0.29
N CYS A 288 0.93 17.13 -0.88
CA CYS A 288 1.12 17.10 -2.32
C CYS A 288 0.02 16.31 -3.01
N ASP A 289 -0.06 16.36 -4.35
CA ASP A 289 -1.17 15.84 -5.18
C ASP A 289 -1.56 14.36 -4.96
N ASP A 290 -0.78 13.56 -4.26
CA ASP A 290 -1.06 12.12 -3.99
C ASP A 290 -1.13 11.82 -2.49
N TYR A 291 -1.96 12.56 -1.76
CA TYR A 291 -2.16 12.40 -0.31
C TYR A 291 -3.30 11.43 0.06
N PHE A 292 -3.97 10.83 -0.92
CA PHE A 292 -5.18 10.02 -0.69
C PHE A 292 -4.92 8.86 0.27
N HIS A 293 -3.90 8.01 0.00
CA HIS A 293 -3.65 6.82 0.79
C HIS A 293 -3.26 7.17 2.24
N GLY A 294 -2.39 8.15 2.45
CA GLY A 294 -2.01 8.58 3.80
C GLY A 294 -3.15 9.24 4.56
N THR A 295 -4.06 9.97 3.89
CA THR A 295 -5.30 10.50 4.49
C THR A 295 -6.19 9.36 4.97
N PHE A 296 -6.39 8.34 4.15
CA PHE A 296 -7.17 7.15 4.49
C PHE A 296 -6.58 6.44 5.72
N VAL A 297 -5.27 6.21 5.73
CA VAL A 297 -4.52 5.58 6.83
C VAL A 297 -4.61 6.40 8.11
N ALA A 298 -4.38 7.72 8.04
CA ALA A 298 -4.52 8.63 9.17
C ALA A 298 -5.95 8.61 9.75
N GLY A 299 -6.95 8.54 8.88
CA GLY A 299 -8.35 8.44 9.25
C GLY A 299 -8.67 7.18 10.04
N ILE A 300 -8.14 6.01 9.66
CA ILE A 300 -8.31 4.76 10.43
C ILE A 300 -7.76 4.94 11.85
N ILE A 301 -6.62 5.59 11.99
CA ILE A 301 -6.01 5.79 13.31
C ILE A 301 -6.84 6.76 14.16
N ALA A 302 -7.16 7.96 13.64
CA ALA A 302 -7.56 9.09 14.47
C ALA A 302 -8.66 9.99 13.91
N ALA A 303 -9.46 9.55 12.91
CA ALA A 303 -10.57 10.35 12.44
C ALA A 303 -11.51 10.74 13.58
N GLN A 304 -11.91 12.01 13.59
CA GLN A 304 -12.88 12.52 14.56
C GLN A 304 -14.27 11.93 14.26
N PRO A 305 -15.12 11.77 15.29
CA PRO A 305 -16.46 11.21 15.09
C PRO A 305 -17.27 12.03 14.09
N ASN A 306 -17.91 11.35 13.15
CA ASN A 306 -18.94 11.93 12.31
C ASN A 306 -20.31 11.33 12.70
N PRO A 307 -21.20 12.12 13.29
CA PRO A 307 -22.52 11.63 13.73
C PRO A 307 -23.42 11.15 12.59
N GLU A 308 -23.26 11.68 11.39
CA GLU A 308 -24.15 11.41 10.24
C GLU A 308 -23.94 10.00 9.68
N ASN A 309 -22.68 9.53 9.60
CA ASN A 309 -22.34 8.25 9.00
C ASN A 309 -21.65 7.28 9.97
N LYS A 310 -21.54 7.63 11.27
CA LYS A 310 -20.91 6.84 12.34
C LYS A 310 -19.45 6.49 12.11
N MET A 311 -18.78 7.14 11.13
CA MET A 311 -17.35 6.92 10.91
C MET A 311 -16.54 7.55 12.02
N ILE A 312 -15.60 6.78 12.59
CA ILE A 312 -14.67 7.21 13.63
C ILE A 312 -13.38 6.39 13.52
N GLY A 313 -12.25 7.00 13.79
CA GLY A 313 -10.97 6.28 13.89
C GLY A 313 -10.87 5.40 15.15
N ILE A 314 -9.89 4.52 15.17
CA ILE A 314 -9.60 3.63 16.30
C ILE A 314 -9.38 4.43 17.60
N TYR A 315 -8.63 5.54 17.51
CA TYR A 315 -8.32 6.38 18.66
C TYR A 315 -8.25 7.88 18.28
N PRO A 316 -9.39 8.59 18.26
CA PRO A 316 -9.47 10.00 17.84
C PRO A 316 -8.63 10.97 18.70
N THR A 317 -8.16 10.52 19.86
CA THR A 317 -7.29 11.32 20.77
C THR A 317 -5.82 11.29 20.32
N ALA A 318 -5.40 10.32 19.52
CA ALA A 318 -4.05 10.24 18.99
C ALA A 318 -3.69 11.49 18.17
N LYS A 319 -2.40 11.82 18.11
CA LYS A 319 -1.87 12.92 17.29
C LYS A 319 -1.14 12.36 16.08
N ILE A 320 -1.56 12.75 14.90
CA ILE A 320 -1.00 12.30 13.62
C ILE A 320 0.10 13.25 13.18
N MET A 321 1.34 12.76 13.18
CA MET A 321 2.48 13.42 12.56
C MET A 321 2.58 12.94 11.12
N THR A 322 2.33 13.82 10.17
CA THR A 322 2.31 13.46 8.74
C THR A 322 3.71 13.45 8.16
N ILE A 323 4.12 12.33 7.57
CA ILE A 323 5.46 12.20 6.99
C ILE A 323 5.32 11.62 5.59
N ARG A 324 5.60 12.45 4.59
CA ARG A 324 5.51 12.04 3.19
C ARG A 324 6.85 11.47 2.73
N ALA A 325 6.90 10.16 2.50
CA ALA A 325 8.10 9.44 2.06
C ALA A 325 7.78 8.27 1.11
N VAL A 326 6.51 8.07 0.77
CA VAL A 326 6.05 6.97 -0.10
C VAL A 326 5.44 7.57 -1.36
N PRO A 327 6.11 7.48 -2.52
CA PRO A 327 5.59 7.91 -3.81
C PRO A 327 4.67 6.84 -4.41
N GLU A 328 3.99 7.14 -5.51
CA GLU A 328 3.41 6.09 -6.35
C GLU A 328 4.54 5.15 -6.83
N GLY A 329 4.41 3.85 -6.54
CA GLY A 329 5.46 2.85 -6.74
C GLY A 329 6.14 2.46 -5.44
N ASP A 330 7.42 2.05 -5.51
CA ASP A 330 8.17 1.65 -4.33
C ASP A 330 8.93 2.84 -3.72
N GLU A 331 8.89 2.93 -2.41
CA GLU A 331 9.64 3.90 -1.61
C GLU A 331 11.16 3.77 -1.77
N TYR A 332 11.91 4.85 -1.53
CA TYR A 332 13.37 4.81 -1.42
C TYR A 332 13.79 4.46 0.01
N ASP A 333 14.79 3.59 0.15
CA ASP A 333 15.29 3.14 1.46
C ASP A 333 15.77 4.31 2.33
N LYS A 334 16.46 5.29 1.72
CA LYS A 334 16.92 6.50 2.39
C LYS A 334 15.77 7.35 2.93
N ASP A 335 14.71 7.54 2.14
CA ASP A 335 13.57 8.36 2.55
C ASP A 335 12.87 7.72 3.75
N ILE A 336 12.74 6.40 3.75
CA ILE A 336 12.15 5.66 4.87
C ILE A 336 13.04 5.73 6.12
N ALA A 337 14.35 5.54 5.97
CA ALA A 337 15.28 5.65 7.09
C ALA A 337 15.28 7.06 7.71
N SER A 338 15.26 8.09 6.85
CA SER A 338 15.17 9.50 7.27
C SER A 338 13.83 9.82 7.96
N ALA A 339 12.73 9.32 7.41
CA ALA A 339 11.37 9.49 7.93
C ALA A 339 11.20 8.84 9.31
N ILE A 340 11.74 7.63 9.52
CA ILE A 340 11.73 6.95 10.82
C ILE A 340 12.50 7.79 11.85
N ARG A 341 13.71 8.25 11.53
CA ARG A 341 14.52 9.07 12.43
C ARG A 341 13.84 10.41 12.75
N TYR A 342 13.27 11.08 11.73
CA TYR A 342 12.48 12.29 11.92
C TYR A 342 11.32 12.08 12.90
N ALA A 343 10.52 11.03 12.70
CA ALA A 343 9.41 10.72 13.59
C ALA A 343 9.85 10.50 15.04
N VAL A 344 10.94 9.77 15.24
CA VAL A 344 11.54 9.49 16.55
C VAL A 344 12.01 10.78 17.22
N ASP A 345 12.79 11.60 16.52
CA ASP A 345 13.37 12.85 17.02
C ASP A 345 12.28 13.86 17.41
N ASN A 346 11.13 13.83 16.73
CA ASN A 346 9.95 14.67 16.99
C ASN A 346 8.94 14.02 17.96
N GLY A 347 9.33 12.94 18.64
CA GLY A 347 8.61 12.39 19.79
C GLY A 347 7.49 11.43 19.48
N ALA A 348 7.38 10.90 18.27
CA ALA A 348 6.48 9.80 17.96
C ALA A 348 6.75 8.61 18.90
N LYS A 349 5.69 7.92 19.34
CA LYS A 349 5.78 6.69 20.14
C LYS A 349 5.34 5.48 19.35
N ILE A 350 4.68 5.71 18.23
CA ILE A 350 4.28 4.72 17.26
C ILE A 350 4.55 5.29 15.87
N ILE A 351 5.02 4.47 14.96
CA ILE A 351 5.16 4.80 13.54
C ILE A 351 4.35 3.78 12.75
N ASN A 352 3.41 4.26 11.93
CA ASN A 352 2.67 3.44 10.97
C ASN A 352 3.35 3.48 9.61
N MET A 353 3.58 2.29 9.03
CA MET A 353 4.24 2.07 7.75
C MET A 353 3.35 1.19 6.87
N SER A 354 2.46 1.82 6.10
CA SER A 354 1.48 1.12 5.26
C SER A 354 2.02 0.80 3.85
N PHE A 355 3.30 0.44 3.74
CA PHE A 355 4.03 0.17 2.51
C PHE A 355 4.99 -1.02 2.67
N GLY A 356 5.72 -1.32 1.60
CA GLY A 356 6.82 -2.28 1.57
C GLY A 356 7.05 -2.84 0.17
N LYS A 357 8.22 -3.45 -0.06
CA LYS A 357 8.71 -3.88 -1.37
C LYS A 357 9.49 -5.19 -1.32
N GLN A 358 9.72 -5.81 -2.49
CA GLN A 358 10.44 -7.09 -2.58
C GLN A 358 11.95 -6.92 -2.79
N THR A 359 12.37 -5.74 -3.18
CA THR A 359 13.78 -5.38 -3.43
C THR A 359 14.11 -4.13 -2.64
N SER A 360 15.20 -4.15 -1.87
CA SER A 360 15.65 -3.04 -1.03
C SER A 360 17.18 -3.02 -1.11
N PRO A 361 17.78 -2.23 -2.01
CA PRO A 361 19.22 -2.18 -2.22
C PRO A 361 19.99 -1.74 -0.98
N ASP A 362 19.44 -0.78 -0.24
CA ASP A 362 20.01 -0.20 0.97
C ASP A 362 19.23 -0.61 2.23
N ALA A 363 18.78 -1.89 2.29
CA ALA A 363 18.00 -2.43 3.40
C ALA A 363 18.63 -2.20 4.77
N ASP A 364 19.97 -2.23 4.85
CA ASP A 364 20.73 -1.97 6.08
C ASP A 364 20.47 -0.58 6.65
N MET A 365 20.28 0.42 5.79
CA MET A 365 19.96 1.80 6.18
C MET A 365 18.61 1.89 6.90
N VAL A 366 17.63 1.14 6.41
CA VAL A 366 16.28 1.07 7.02
C VAL A 366 16.34 0.27 8.32
N GLU A 367 17.08 -0.84 8.36
CA GLU A 367 17.27 -1.65 9.57
C GLU A 367 17.92 -0.83 10.69
N ASP A 368 18.97 -0.05 10.37
CA ASP A 368 19.59 0.87 11.33
C ASP A 368 18.62 1.91 11.87
N ALA A 369 17.71 2.43 11.04
CA ALA A 369 16.67 3.35 11.49
C ALA A 369 15.61 2.66 12.39
N ILE A 370 15.28 1.41 12.13
CA ILE A 370 14.41 0.59 12.98
C ILE A 370 15.07 0.36 14.35
N HIS A 371 16.36 0.06 14.40
CA HIS A 371 17.12 -0.06 15.65
C HIS A 371 17.22 1.28 16.38
N TYR A 372 17.40 2.39 15.65
CA TYR A 372 17.32 3.72 16.24
C TYR A 372 15.99 3.95 16.94
N ALA A 373 14.87 3.61 16.30
CA ALA A 373 13.54 3.70 16.89
C ALA A 373 13.39 2.78 18.13
N ALA A 374 13.96 1.57 18.11
CA ALA A 374 13.96 0.65 19.26
C ALA A 374 14.67 1.27 20.47
N ASN A 375 15.85 1.87 20.27
CA ASN A 375 16.65 2.52 21.31
C ASN A 375 15.95 3.76 21.93
N HIS A 376 14.96 4.34 21.20
CA HIS A 376 14.14 5.47 21.65
C HIS A 376 12.72 5.08 22.11
N ASP A 377 12.49 3.77 22.30
CA ASP A 377 11.20 3.25 22.78
C ASP A 377 10.03 3.61 21.85
N VAL A 378 10.22 3.44 20.53
CA VAL A 378 9.22 3.68 19.49
C VAL A 378 8.83 2.35 18.84
N LEU A 379 7.52 2.10 18.76
CA LEU A 379 6.95 0.92 18.10
C LEU A 379 6.66 1.23 16.63
N LEU A 380 7.12 0.37 15.73
CA LEU A 380 6.78 0.41 14.32
C LEU A 380 5.70 -0.63 14.00
N VAL A 381 4.71 -0.22 13.23
CA VAL A 381 3.61 -1.09 12.77
C VAL A 381 3.56 -1.03 11.25
N MET A 382 3.77 -2.16 10.58
CA MET A 382 3.86 -2.20 9.14
C MET A 382 2.90 -3.19 8.49
N ALA A 383 2.53 -2.90 7.25
CA ALA A 383 1.78 -3.80 6.39
C ALA A 383 2.61 -5.03 5.99
N SER A 384 2.01 -6.22 5.95
CA SER A 384 2.73 -7.42 5.50
C SER A 384 2.87 -7.52 3.97
N GLY A 385 2.09 -6.75 3.20
CA GLY A 385 2.04 -6.75 1.74
C GLY A 385 0.81 -7.45 1.16
N ASN A 386 0.51 -7.17 -0.12
CA ASN A 386 -0.75 -7.51 -0.78
C ASN A 386 -0.58 -8.47 -1.98
N ASN A 387 0.36 -9.39 -1.90
CA ASN A 387 0.68 -10.33 -2.98
C ASN A 387 0.19 -11.77 -2.70
N GLY A 388 -0.46 -12.03 -1.56
CA GLY A 388 -0.84 -13.38 -1.13
C GLY A 388 0.38 -14.30 -0.95
N THR A 389 1.51 -13.75 -0.53
CA THR A 389 2.82 -14.42 -0.52
C THR A 389 3.18 -14.87 0.90
N ASP A 390 3.82 -16.04 0.98
CA ASP A 390 4.45 -16.56 2.19
C ASP A 390 5.76 -15.80 2.44
N CYS A 391 5.76 -14.89 3.42
CA CYS A 391 6.90 -14.06 3.78
C CYS A 391 8.02 -14.82 4.51
N ASP A 392 7.77 -16.06 4.96
CA ASP A 392 8.82 -16.94 5.46
C ASP A 392 9.65 -17.54 4.31
N LYS A 393 9.13 -17.49 3.06
CA LYS A 393 9.80 -18.00 1.86
C LYS A 393 10.27 -16.90 0.91
N LYS A 394 9.55 -15.77 0.87
CA LYS A 394 9.91 -14.63 0.03
C LYS A 394 10.07 -13.40 0.89
N ILE A 395 11.24 -12.81 0.82
CA ILE A 395 11.54 -11.59 1.56
C ILE A 395 10.62 -10.45 1.10
N TYR A 396 10.15 -9.69 2.07
CA TYR A 396 9.40 -8.45 1.88
C TYR A 396 9.93 -7.41 2.88
N TYR A 397 10.41 -6.31 2.39
CA TYR A 397 11.09 -5.27 3.17
C TYR A 397 10.13 -4.16 3.65
N PRO A 398 10.42 -3.54 4.83
CA PRO A 398 11.38 -3.97 5.85
C PRO A 398 11.07 -5.36 6.40
N GLN A 399 12.11 -6.13 6.75
CA GLN A 399 11.93 -7.46 7.31
C GLN A 399 11.49 -7.40 8.78
N GLY A 400 10.67 -8.36 9.21
CA GLY A 400 10.31 -8.54 10.63
C GLY A 400 11.36 -9.30 11.44
N LEU A 401 12.39 -9.80 10.78
CA LEU A 401 13.52 -10.53 11.34
C LEU A 401 14.80 -9.76 11.05
N ASP A 402 15.71 -9.72 11.99
CA ASP A 402 17.06 -9.19 11.81
C ASP A 402 17.95 -10.17 11.00
N LYS A 403 19.18 -9.77 10.71
CA LYS A 403 20.17 -10.59 9.96
C LYS A 403 20.51 -11.93 10.63
N THR A 404 20.21 -12.09 11.92
CA THR A 404 20.41 -13.35 12.67
C THR A 404 19.19 -14.27 12.62
N GLY A 405 18.09 -13.81 12.01
CA GLY A 405 16.80 -14.50 12.01
C GLY A 405 15.99 -14.29 13.28
N LYS A 406 16.43 -13.42 14.20
CA LYS A 406 15.68 -13.06 15.40
C LYS A 406 14.64 -11.99 15.05
N ARG A 407 13.47 -12.08 15.66
CA ARG A 407 12.40 -11.09 15.49
C ARG A 407 12.79 -9.75 16.10
N ILE A 408 12.53 -8.69 15.33
CA ILE A 408 12.76 -7.30 15.79
C ILE A 408 11.71 -6.94 16.84
N ASP A 409 12.17 -6.57 18.05
CA ASP A 409 11.32 -6.43 19.23
C ASP A 409 10.34 -5.23 19.17
N ASN A 410 10.64 -4.21 18.37
CA ASN A 410 9.82 -3.01 18.21
C ASN A 410 9.12 -2.89 16.85
N LEU A 411 9.05 -3.95 16.05
CA LEU A 411 8.37 -3.97 14.76
C LEU A 411 7.26 -5.03 14.75
N ILE A 412 6.04 -4.63 14.40
CA ILE A 412 4.88 -5.52 14.19
C ILE A 412 4.51 -5.54 12.71
N ARG A 413 4.43 -6.73 12.11
CA ARG A 413 3.92 -6.92 10.74
C ARG A 413 2.49 -7.44 10.78
N VAL A 414 1.60 -6.77 10.02
CA VAL A 414 0.16 -6.95 10.11
C VAL A 414 -0.41 -7.49 8.81
N GLY A 415 -1.08 -8.65 8.89
CA GLY A 415 -1.91 -9.20 7.83
C GLY A 415 -3.35 -8.69 7.89
N ALA A 416 -4.07 -8.77 6.76
CA ALA A 416 -5.44 -8.28 6.64
C ALA A 416 -6.49 -9.40 6.74
N SER A 417 -7.57 -9.15 7.50
CA SER A 417 -8.73 -10.04 7.62
C SER A 417 -10.04 -9.35 7.22
N ASP A 418 -11.04 -10.16 6.87
CA ASP A 418 -12.42 -9.72 6.62
C ASP A 418 -13.24 -9.63 7.92
N ILE A 419 -14.51 -9.21 7.81
CA ILE A 419 -15.47 -9.09 8.90
C ILE A 419 -15.69 -10.41 9.67
N ASN A 420 -15.49 -11.57 9.04
CA ASN A 420 -15.61 -12.90 9.65
C ASN A 420 -14.30 -13.40 10.25
N GLY A 421 -13.26 -12.57 10.24
CA GLY A 421 -11.91 -12.92 10.65
C GLY A 421 -11.18 -13.87 9.70
N LYS A 422 -11.58 -13.99 8.43
CA LYS A 422 -10.86 -14.79 7.44
C LYS A 422 -9.72 -13.95 6.84
N PRO A 423 -8.54 -14.55 6.59
CA PRO A 423 -7.47 -13.85 5.91
C PRO A 423 -7.89 -13.38 4.52
N GLY A 424 -7.55 -12.14 4.18
CA GLY A 424 -7.74 -11.63 2.83
C GLY A 424 -6.92 -12.42 1.81
N SER A 425 -7.50 -12.71 0.64
CA SER A 425 -6.81 -13.46 -0.41
C SER A 425 -5.54 -12.78 -0.90
N ILE A 426 -5.48 -11.46 -0.80
CA ILE A 426 -4.33 -10.63 -1.15
C ILE A 426 -3.29 -10.55 -0.05
N SER A 427 -3.65 -10.79 1.23
CA SER A 427 -2.76 -10.59 2.37
C SER A 427 -1.52 -11.47 2.28
N ASN A 428 -0.34 -10.90 2.44
CA ASN A 428 0.84 -11.71 2.74
C ASN A 428 0.67 -12.33 4.14
N TYR A 429 1.35 -13.47 4.34
CA TYR A 429 1.32 -14.25 5.56
C TYR A 429 2.68 -14.87 5.84
N GLY A 430 2.87 -15.45 7.01
CA GLY A 430 4.10 -16.14 7.40
C GLY A 430 4.09 -16.45 8.89
N LYS A 431 4.28 -17.71 9.23
CA LYS A 431 4.26 -18.21 10.62
C LYS A 431 5.26 -17.49 11.52
N ASN A 432 6.42 -17.10 10.97
CA ASN A 432 7.50 -16.47 11.71
C ASN A 432 7.62 -14.97 11.40
N SER A 433 7.22 -14.53 10.22
CA SER A 433 7.47 -13.18 9.70
C SER A 433 6.26 -12.25 9.76
N VAL A 434 5.04 -12.76 9.94
CA VAL A 434 3.83 -11.93 10.16
C VAL A 434 3.38 -12.11 11.61
N ASP A 435 3.24 -11.00 12.34
CA ASP A 435 2.99 -11.05 13.77
C ASP A 435 1.52 -11.32 14.12
N ILE A 436 0.59 -10.63 13.43
CA ILE A 436 -0.81 -10.57 13.80
C ILE A 436 -1.66 -10.25 12.56
N PHE A 437 -2.93 -10.66 12.57
CA PHE A 437 -3.91 -10.16 11.62
C PHE A 437 -4.81 -9.11 12.26
N ALA A 438 -5.32 -8.19 11.43
CA ALA A 438 -6.29 -7.18 11.83
C ALA A 438 -7.33 -6.94 10.73
N PRO A 439 -8.50 -6.36 11.03
CA PRO A 439 -9.45 -5.88 10.03
C PRO A 439 -8.76 -5.03 8.97
N GLY A 440 -8.87 -5.43 7.71
CA GLY A 440 -8.19 -4.75 6.60
C GLY A 440 -8.90 -4.93 5.26
N LEU A 441 -10.08 -5.58 5.23
CA LEU A 441 -10.89 -5.70 4.03
C LEU A 441 -12.21 -4.95 4.21
N ASP A 442 -12.60 -4.19 3.19
CA ASP A 442 -13.83 -3.40 3.18
C ASP A 442 -13.94 -2.44 4.37
N ILE A 443 -12.85 -1.77 4.70
CA ILE A 443 -12.77 -0.76 5.74
C ILE A 443 -13.09 0.61 5.16
N THR A 444 -13.96 1.35 5.84
CA THR A 444 -14.29 2.74 5.49
C THR A 444 -13.43 3.71 6.28
N SER A 445 -12.88 4.72 5.61
CA SER A 445 -12.10 5.81 6.22
C SER A 445 -12.24 7.10 5.42
N LEU A 446 -11.42 8.09 5.78
CA LEU A 446 -11.41 9.40 5.14
C LEU A 446 -11.00 9.28 3.67
N GLY A 447 -11.71 9.99 2.80
CA GLY A 447 -11.47 10.08 1.37
C GLY A 447 -11.25 11.52 0.93
N GLU A 448 -11.27 11.76 -0.37
CA GLU A 448 -11.12 13.09 -0.96
C GLU A 448 -12.34 13.98 -0.68
N ASN A 449 -12.13 15.30 -0.75
CA ASN A 449 -13.19 16.32 -0.66
C ASN A 449 -14.03 16.22 0.61
N ASN A 450 -13.40 15.98 1.75
CA ASN A 450 -14.06 15.73 3.05
C ASN A 450 -15.02 14.54 3.03
N GLY A 451 -14.89 13.66 2.04
CA GLY A 451 -15.70 12.46 1.87
C GLY A 451 -15.15 11.25 2.60
N TYR A 452 -15.76 10.11 2.30
CA TYR A 452 -15.38 8.80 2.83
C TYR A 452 -15.30 7.81 1.68
N THR A 453 -14.42 6.83 1.84
CA THR A 453 -14.29 5.75 0.87
C THR A 453 -14.00 4.44 1.58
N THR A 454 -14.16 3.33 0.88
CA THR A 454 -13.92 1.98 1.39
C THR A 454 -12.75 1.37 0.62
N SER A 455 -11.81 0.76 1.34
CA SER A 455 -10.63 0.13 0.74
C SER A 455 -10.26 -1.16 1.47
N SER A 456 -9.38 -1.96 0.83
CA SER A 456 -8.92 -3.25 1.33
C SER A 456 -7.43 -3.40 1.12
N GLY A 457 -6.72 -3.89 2.16
CA GLY A 457 -5.29 -4.14 2.09
C GLY A 457 -4.64 -4.33 3.45
N THR A 458 -3.43 -4.83 3.47
CA THR A 458 -2.62 -4.88 4.69
C THR A 458 -2.18 -3.48 5.13
N SER A 459 -2.11 -2.53 4.19
CA SER A 459 -1.91 -1.10 4.46
C SER A 459 -3.08 -0.48 5.25
N ILE A 460 -4.24 -1.13 5.22
CA ILE A 460 -5.45 -0.76 5.96
C ILE A 460 -5.47 -1.44 7.33
N ALA A 461 -4.94 -2.66 7.43
CA ALA A 461 -4.85 -3.42 8.68
C ALA A 461 -3.77 -2.86 9.64
N ALA A 462 -2.65 -2.37 9.12
CA ALA A 462 -1.57 -1.79 9.93
C ALA A 462 -2.04 -0.60 10.80
N PRO A 463 -2.73 0.44 10.27
CA PRO A 463 -3.21 1.56 11.08
C PRO A 463 -4.23 1.16 12.14
N VAL A 464 -4.98 0.09 11.95
CA VAL A 464 -5.87 -0.46 12.99
C VAL A 464 -5.04 -0.89 14.22
N VAL A 465 -3.94 -1.61 14.00
CA VAL A 465 -3.04 -2.02 15.07
C VAL A 465 -2.31 -0.83 15.68
N ALA A 466 -1.87 0.14 14.85
CA ALA A 466 -1.23 1.36 15.32
C ALA A 466 -2.14 2.20 16.23
N GLY A 467 -3.43 2.30 15.90
CA GLY A 467 -4.43 2.97 16.74
C GLY A 467 -4.63 2.28 18.10
N ILE A 468 -4.69 0.94 18.12
CA ILE A 468 -4.80 0.18 19.38
C ILE A 468 -3.53 0.33 20.22
N ALA A 469 -2.34 0.29 19.58
CA ALA A 469 -1.09 0.56 20.26
C ALA A 469 -1.06 1.97 20.87
N ALA A 470 -1.65 2.97 20.19
CA ALA A 470 -1.77 4.33 20.70
C ALA A 470 -2.64 4.40 21.96
N ILE A 471 -3.75 3.66 22.02
CA ILE A 471 -4.57 3.52 23.24
C ILE A 471 -3.69 2.99 24.39
N ILE A 472 -2.95 1.90 24.16
CA ILE A 472 -2.12 1.29 25.21
C ILE A 472 -1.04 2.27 25.69
N ARG A 473 -0.34 2.94 24.79
CA ARG A 473 0.72 3.92 25.13
C ARG A 473 0.19 5.14 25.87
N ASP A 474 -1.04 5.54 25.59
CA ASP A 474 -1.65 6.70 26.23
C ASP A 474 -2.14 6.39 27.66
N TYR A 475 -2.76 5.25 27.85
CA TYR A 475 -3.25 4.85 29.18
C TYR A 475 -2.16 4.24 30.07
N PHE A 476 -1.16 3.59 29.48
CA PHE A 476 -0.09 2.87 30.19
C PHE A 476 1.31 3.29 29.68
N PRO A 477 1.71 4.56 29.83
CA PRO A 477 2.91 5.11 29.19
C PRO A 477 4.24 4.57 29.74
N LYS A 478 4.24 3.78 30.82
CA LYS A 478 5.42 3.09 31.35
C LYS A 478 5.72 1.75 30.64
N LEU A 479 4.82 1.27 29.79
CA LEU A 479 5.06 0.07 28.99
C LEU A 479 5.96 0.42 27.81
N SER A 480 7.02 -0.36 27.60
CA SER A 480 7.93 -0.17 26.47
C SER A 480 7.30 -0.61 25.13
N ALA A 481 7.89 -0.18 24.00
CA ALA A 481 7.49 -0.58 22.67
C ALA A 481 7.43 -2.13 22.53
N GLY A 482 8.46 -2.85 22.98
CA GLY A 482 8.48 -4.30 22.97
C GLY A 482 7.38 -4.92 23.84
N GLN A 483 7.09 -4.32 25.01
CA GLN A 483 5.98 -4.80 25.85
C GLN A 483 4.62 -4.58 25.20
N VAL A 484 4.43 -3.46 24.50
CA VAL A 484 3.20 -3.19 23.73
C VAL A 484 3.05 -4.22 22.61
N LYS A 485 4.13 -4.51 21.85
CA LYS A 485 4.15 -5.58 20.84
C LYS A 485 3.73 -6.92 21.44
N GLU A 486 4.35 -7.33 22.54
CA GLU A 486 4.01 -8.61 23.19
C GLU A 486 2.56 -8.67 23.66
N ILE A 487 2.04 -7.57 24.22
CA ILE A 487 0.64 -7.48 24.62
C ILE A 487 -0.26 -7.72 23.42
N LEU A 488 -0.05 -7.02 22.31
CA LEU A 488 -0.87 -7.14 21.11
C LEU A 488 -0.86 -8.56 20.55
N ILE A 489 0.32 -9.21 20.51
CA ILE A 489 0.45 -10.58 20.01
C ILE A 489 -0.22 -11.61 20.94
N LYS A 490 -0.07 -11.47 22.27
CA LYS A 490 -0.56 -12.44 23.25
C LYS A 490 -2.04 -12.28 23.61
N SER A 491 -2.66 -11.15 23.26
CA SER A 491 -4.05 -10.82 23.63
C SER A 491 -5.06 -10.93 22.49
N VAL A 492 -4.69 -11.54 21.38
CA VAL A 492 -5.56 -11.71 20.20
C VAL A 492 -6.87 -12.43 20.51
N THR A 493 -7.85 -12.25 19.64
CA THR A 493 -8.95 -13.21 19.49
C THR A 493 -8.37 -14.43 18.76
N PRO A 494 -8.24 -15.60 19.42
CA PRO A 494 -7.63 -16.77 18.82
C PRO A 494 -8.51 -17.34 17.70
N MET A 495 -7.91 -17.69 16.57
CA MET A 495 -8.58 -18.22 15.38
C MET A 495 -8.11 -19.63 15.00
N ASN A 496 -7.28 -20.28 15.82
CA ASN A 496 -6.64 -21.57 15.52
C ASN A 496 -7.62 -22.73 15.37
N TYR A 497 -8.83 -22.58 15.90
CA TYR A 497 -9.91 -23.57 15.75
C TYR A 497 -10.58 -23.54 14.37
N LYS A 498 -10.31 -22.52 13.55
CA LYS A 498 -10.87 -22.37 12.20
C LYS A 498 -9.84 -22.72 11.14
N ARG A 499 -10.20 -23.61 10.20
CA ARG A 499 -9.46 -23.78 8.96
C ARG A 499 -9.88 -22.73 7.95
N VAL A 500 -8.92 -21.99 7.48
CA VAL A 500 -9.11 -20.88 6.53
C VAL A 500 -8.33 -21.12 5.25
N LYS A 501 -8.76 -20.50 4.14
CA LYS A 501 -7.99 -20.53 2.88
C LYS A 501 -6.66 -19.82 3.08
N ILE A 502 -5.58 -20.43 2.58
CA ILE A 502 -4.27 -19.79 2.54
C ILE A 502 -4.32 -18.67 1.49
N PRO A 503 -3.93 -17.43 1.83
CA PRO A 503 -3.89 -16.33 0.87
C PRO A 503 -3.07 -16.67 -0.38
N GLY A 504 -3.45 -16.10 -1.53
CA GLY A 504 -2.74 -16.29 -2.81
C GLY A 504 -2.90 -17.67 -3.45
N LEU A 505 -3.46 -18.67 -2.77
CA LEU A 505 -3.61 -20.02 -3.28
C LEU A 505 -5.06 -20.31 -3.69
N ASN A 506 -5.33 -20.31 -5.00
CA ASN A 506 -6.69 -20.48 -5.55
C ASN A 506 -7.15 -21.94 -5.71
N LYS A 507 -6.32 -22.95 -5.40
CA LYS A 507 -6.69 -24.36 -5.53
C LYS A 507 -7.61 -24.82 -4.39
N LYS A 508 -8.65 -25.62 -4.71
CA LYS A 508 -9.46 -26.33 -3.69
C LYS A 508 -8.53 -27.15 -2.79
N GLY A 509 -8.72 -27.04 -1.45
CA GLY A 509 -7.95 -27.81 -0.48
C GLY A 509 -6.77 -27.07 0.17
N ASN A 510 -6.36 -25.91 -0.34
CA ASN A 510 -5.31 -25.10 0.30
C ASN A 510 -5.88 -24.35 1.52
N VAL A 511 -5.94 -25.06 2.64
CA VAL A 511 -6.43 -24.54 3.91
C VAL A 511 -5.42 -24.79 5.03
N ALA A 512 -5.37 -23.87 5.97
CA ALA A 512 -4.46 -23.91 7.11
C ALA A 512 -5.17 -23.39 8.38
N THR A 513 -4.57 -23.59 9.52
CA THR A 513 -4.94 -22.90 10.76
C THR A 513 -4.18 -21.58 10.89
N TYR A 514 -4.69 -20.64 11.67
CA TYR A 514 -4.11 -19.30 11.79
C TYR A 514 -2.68 -19.28 12.34
N ASP A 515 -2.33 -20.22 13.23
CA ASP A 515 -0.98 -20.38 13.79
C ASP A 515 0.09 -20.78 12.75
N SER A 516 -0.33 -21.16 11.55
CA SER A 516 0.56 -21.35 10.40
C SER A 516 0.63 -20.14 9.46
N LEU A 517 -0.17 -19.11 9.71
CA LEU A 517 -0.23 -17.89 8.90
C LEU A 517 0.36 -16.67 9.59
N CYS A 518 0.42 -16.68 10.93
CA CYS A 518 1.05 -15.62 11.72
C CYS A 518 1.45 -16.12 13.10
N VAL A 519 2.33 -15.38 13.77
CA VAL A 519 2.87 -15.71 15.10
C VAL A 519 1.79 -15.81 16.17
N SER A 520 0.85 -14.85 16.17
CA SER A 520 -0.20 -14.78 17.21
C SER A 520 -1.31 -15.83 17.06
N GLY A 521 -1.49 -16.39 15.86
CA GLY A 521 -2.58 -17.30 15.57
C GLY A 521 -3.98 -16.67 15.65
N GLY A 522 -4.12 -15.35 15.49
CA GLY A 522 -5.41 -14.69 15.65
C GLY A 522 -5.50 -13.25 15.15
N ILE A 523 -6.61 -12.61 15.53
CA ILE A 523 -6.97 -11.24 15.17
C ILE A 523 -6.73 -10.33 16.37
N VAL A 524 -6.20 -9.14 16.16
CA VAL A 524 -5.97 -8.13 17.20
C VAL A 524 -7.26 -7.87 18.00
N ASN A 525 -7.15 -7.80 19.33
CA ASN A 525 -8.29 -7.52 20.22
C ASN A 525 -7.93 -6.46 21.26
N ALA A 526 -8.51 -5.29 21.11
CA ALA A 526 -8.20 -4.13 21.95
C ALA A 526 -8.63 -4.33 23.41
N LEU A 527 -9.78 -4.95 23.68
CA LEU A 527 -10.25 -5.18 25.05
C LEU A 527 -9.30 -6.11 25.83
N ASN A 528 -8.89 -7.22 25.21
CA ASN A 528 -7.94 -8.12 25.82
C ASN A 528 -6.57 -7.43 26.02
N ALA A 529 -6.16 -6.62 25.06
CA ALA A 529 -4.89 -5.88 25.11
C ALA A 529 -4.84 -4.87 26.25
N VAL A 530 -5.88 -4.04 26.43
CA VAL A 530 -5.90 -3.06 27.55
C VAL A 530 -6.01 -3.72 28.92
N LYS A 531 -6.72 -4.84 29.05
CA LYS A 531 -6.76 -5.63 30.28
C LYS A 531 -5.39 -6.19 30.64
N MET A 532 -4.69 -6.78 29.67
CA MET A 532 -3.31 -7.29 29.85
C MET A 532 -2.34 -6.16 30.19
N ALA A 533 -2.45 -5.01 29.52
CA ALA A 533 -1.66 -3.82 29.79
C ALA A 533 -1.83 -3.33 31.23
N GLN A 534 -3.05 -3.29 31.74
CA GLN A 534 -3.32 -2.91 33.14
C GLN A 534 -2.65 -3.89 34.12
N GLN A 535 -2.78 -5.22 33.88
CA GLN A 535 -2.15 -6.22 34.75
C GLN A 535 -0.63 -6.07 34.82
N LEU A 536 0.03 -5.85 33.67
CA LEU A 536 1.49 -5.66 33.59
C LEU A 536 1.92 -4.33 34.25
N SER A 537 1.16 -3.26 34.06
CA SER A 537 1.46 -1.96 34.68
C SER A 537 1.30 -1.99 36.19
N SER A 538 0.35 -2.75 36.74
CA SER A 538 0.14 -2.90 38.17
C SER A 538 1.26 -3.68 38.87
N LYS A 539 1.85 -4.67 38.19
CA LYS A 539 3.01 -5.43 38.70
C LYS A 539 4.29 -4.60 38.80
N LYS A 540 4.48 -3.59 37.95
CA LYS A 540 5.64 -2.68 37.99
C LYS A 540 5.55 -1.60 39.09
N ASN A 541 4.39 -1.40 39.70
CA ASN A 541 4.19 -0.44 40.78
C ASN A 541 4.22 -1.11 42.17
N LYS A 542 4.39 -2.43 42.24
CA LYS A 542 4.75 -3.20 43.45
C LYS A 542 6.25 -3.53 43.42
#